data_79697cae45347a93036ba3d62a9127cd
#
_entry.id   79697cae45347a93036ba3d62a9127cd
#
_cell.length_a   1.000
_cell.length_b   1.000
_cell.length_c   1.000
_cell.angle_alpha   90.00
_cell.angle_beta   90.00
_cell.angle_gamma   90.00
#
_symmetry.space_group_name_H-M   'P 1'
#
loop_
_entity.id
_entity.type
_entity.pdbx_description
1 polymer ?
#
loop_
_entity_poly.entity_id
_entity_poly.type
_entity_poly.pdbx_seq_one_letter_code
_entity_poly.pdbx_strand_id
1 'polypeptide(L)'
;MTESTDRALKMLSTALEMEEKGHHFYQNALKNTQNPAGVEIFRMLAQDEVFHTRTIKKIYDRISGGSDWSAELDEMVAERRQEDLGKFF
;
A
#
# COMPACT_ATOMS: atom_id res chain seq x y z
N MET A 1 2.50 23.63 -10.46
CA MET A 1 2.71 22.25 -10.89
C MET A 1 2.22 22.05 -12.32
N THR A 2 2.75 21.08 -13.02
CA THR A 2 2.30 20.79 -14.37
C THR A 2 0.98 20.04 -14.37
N GLU A 3 0.28 20.08 -15.49
CA GLU A 3 -0.95 19.28 -15.66
C GLU A 3 -0.67 17.78 -15.45
N SER A 4 0.48 17.30 -15.91
CA SER A 4 0.90 15.92 -15.73
C SER A 4 1.06 15.56 -14.24
N THR A 5 1.66 16.46 -13.46
CA THR A 5 1.83 16.30 -12.02
C THR A 5 0.47 16.26 -11.32
N ASP A 6 -0.43 17.17 -11.68
CA ASP A 6 -1.77 17.22 -11.08
C ASP A 6 -2.55 15.94 -11.36
N ARG A 7 -2.41 15.39 -12.56
CA ARG A 7 -3.05 14.14 -12.94
C ARG A 7 -2.50 12.98 -12.12
N ALA A 8 -1.19 12.93 -11.93
CA ALA A 8 -0.56 11.90 -11.12
C ALA A 8 -1.04 11.95 -9.67
N LEU A 9 -1.12 13.15 -9.10
CA LEU A 9 -1.61 13.32 -7.72
C LEU A 9 -3.05 12.86 -7.58
N LYS A 10 -3.88 13.16 -8.56
CA LYS A 10 -5.28 12.73 -8.56
C LYS A 10 -5.39 11.21 -8.62
N MET A 11 -4.57 10.57 -9.45
CA MET A 11 -4.55 9.11 -9.55
C MET A 11 -4.11 8.46 -8.25
N LEU A 12 -3.08 9.03 -7.60
CA LEU A 12 -2.60 8.53 -6.31
C LEU A 12 -3.65 8.70 -5.22
N SER A 13 -4.37 9.82 -5.23
CA SER A 13 -5.47 10.06 -4.29
C SER A 13 -6.56 9.01 -4.44
N THR A 14 -6.93 8.67 -5.67
CA THR A 14 -7.90 7.62 -5.96
C THR A 14 -7.39 6.26 -5.48
N ALA A 15 -6.10 5.97 -5.70
CA ALA A 15 -5.50 4.74 -5.24
C ALA A 15 -5.55 4.62 -3.71
N LEU A 16 -5.33 5.72 -3.00
CA LEU A 16 -5.44 5.75 -1.54
C LEU A 16 -6.84 5.37 -1.07
N GLU A 17 -7.87 5.91 -1.73
CA GLU A 17 -9.25 5.57 -1.40
C GLU A 17 -9.52 4.08 -1.61
N MET A 18 -9.01 3.52 -2.70
CA MET A 18 -9.18 2.11 -3.00
C MET A 18 -8.46 1.21 -1.98
N GLU A 19 -7.26 1.61 -1.55
CA GLU A 19 -6.52 0.87 -0.54
C GLU A 19 -7.24 0.90 0.81
N GLU A 20 -7.84 2.04 1.17
CA GLU A 20 -8.62 2.17 2.38
C GLU A 20 -9.83 1.23 2.37
N LYS A 21 -10.55 1.18 1.26
CA LYS A 21 -11.69 0.28 1.10
C LYS A 21 -11.26 -1.18 1.20
N GLY A 22 -10.13 -1.52 0.58
CA GLY A 22 -9.56 -2.87 0.65
C GLY A 22 -9.21 -3.26 2.08
N HIS A 23 -8.61 -2.34 2.82
CA HIS A 23 -8.25 -2.57 4.21
C HIS A 23 -9.48 -2.86 5.07
N HIS A 24 -10.53 -2.07 4.93
CA HIS A 24 -11.79 -2.31 5.64
C HIS A 24 -12.42 -3.64 5.26
N PHE A 25 -12.38 -3.98 3.98
CA PHE A 25 -12.88 -5.26 3.50
C PHE A 25 -12.16 -6.42 4.19
N TYR A 26 -10.84 -6.39 4.23
CA TYR A 26 -10.07 -7.47 4.84
C TYR A 26 -10.25 -7.55 6.34
N GLN A 27 -10.38 -6.42 7.02
CA GLN A 27 -10.67 -6.40 8.45
C GLN A 27 -12.03 -7.01 8.75
N ASN A 28 -13.02 -6.67 7.93
CA ASN A 28 -14.36 -7.24 8.08
C ASN A 28 -14.36 -8.75 7.80
N ALA A 29 -13.62 -9.18 6.79
CA ALA A 29 -13.47 -10.60 6.48
C ALA A 29 -12.83 -11.36 7.63
N LEU A 30 -11.84 -10.77 8.29
CA LEU A 30 -11.20 -11.37 9.47
C LEU A 30 -12.22 -11.64 10.58
N LYS A 31 -13.13 -10.70 10.82
CA LYS A 31 -14.16 -10.84 11.86
C LYS A 31 -15.14 -11.97 11.54
N ASN A 32 -15.37 -12.25 10.26
CA ASN A 32 -16.38 -13.21 9.82
C ASN A 32 -15.81 -14.55 9.38
N THR A 33 -14.50 -14.73 9.41
CA THR A 33 -13.83 -15.95 8.96
C THR A 33 -13.40 -16.76 10.18
N GLN A 34 -13.80 -18.03 10.22
CA GLN A 34 -13.43 -18.93 11.33
C GLN A 34 -12.35 -19.93 10.93
N ASN A 35 -12.16 -20.15 9.63
CA ASN A 35 -11.14 -21.06 9.13
C ASN A 35 -9.75 -20.48 9.38
N PRO A 36 -8.84 -21.21 10.07
CA PRO A 36 -7.51 -20.68 10.39
C PRO A 36 -6.68 -20.26 9.17
N ALA A 37 -6.78 -20.98 8.05
CA ALA A 37 -6.06 -20.63 6.84
C ALA A 37 -6.60 -19.33 6.25
N GLY A 38 -7.93 -19.16 6.27
CA GLY A 38 -8.57 -17.94 5.83
C GLY A 38 -8.18 -16.74 6.67
N VAL A 39 -8.12 -16.92 7.99
CA VAL A 39 -7.70 -15.87 8.92
C VAL A 39 -6.28 -15.40 8.58
N GLU A 40 -5.36 -16.34 8.34
CA GLU A 40 -3.98 -15.98 8.00
C GLU A 40 -3.90 -15.20 6.69
N ILE A 41 -4.63 -15.65 5.67
CA ILE A 41 -4.65 -14.98 4.38
C ILE A 41 -5.15 -13.54 4.51
N PHE A 42 -6.29 -13.35 5.19
CA PHE A 42 -6.86 -12.01 5.33
C PHE A 42 -5.99 -11.11 6.20
N ARG A 43 -5.31 -11.67 7.21
CA ARG A 43 -4.36 -10.89 8.02
C ARG A 43 -3.20 -10.41 7.16
N MET A 44 -2.65 -11.26 6.32
CA MET A 44 -1.56 -10.89 5.41
C MET A 44 -1.99 -9.81 4.43
N LEU A 45 -3.18 -9.96 3.85
CA LEU A 45 -3.71 -8.98 2.90
C LEU A 45 -3.95 -7.63 3.58
N ALA A 46 -4.47 -7.63 4.81
CA ALA A 46 -4.68 -6.39 5.55
C ALA A 46 -3.35 -5.69 5.84
N GLN A 47 -2.31 -6.44 6.18
CA GLN A 47 -0.97 -5.88 6.39
C GLN A 47 -0.39 -5.31 5.11
N ASP A 48 -0.62 -5.98 3.98
CA ASP A 48 -0.17 -5.51 2.68
C ASP A 48 -0.83 -4.16 2.33
N GLU A 49 -2.11 -4.00 2.63
CA GLU A 49 -2.82 -2.76 2.39
C GLU A 49 -2.22 -1.60 3.18
N VAL A 50 -1.79 -1.84 4.41
CA VAL A 50 -1.11 -0.82 5.23
C VAL A 50 0.18 -0.38 4.55
N PHE A 51 0.96 -1.34 4.05
CA PHE A 51 2.20 -1.03 3.34
C PHE A 51 1.93 -0.23 2.07
N HIS A 52 0.96 -0.66 1.26
CA HIS A 52 0.57 0.04 0.03
C HIS A 52 0.15 1.48 0.31
N THR A 53 -0.69 1.67 1.32
CA THR A 53 -1.17 3.00 1.71
C THR A 53 -0.01 3.90 2.08
N ARG A 54 0.93 3.42 2.89
CA ARG A 54 2.09 4.19 3.31
C ARG A 54 2.97 4.57 2.12
N THR A 55 3.18 3.62 1.21
CA THR A 55 3.98 3.85 0.00
C THR A 55 3.34 4.92 -0.89
N ILE A 56 2.03 4.82 -1.12
CA ILE A 56 1.32 5.78 -1.95
C ILE A 56 1.38 7.18 -1.35
N LYS A 57 1.19 7.29 -0.02
CA LYS A 57 1.27 8.58 0.68
C LYS A 57 2.64 9.22 0.54
N LYS A 58 3.70 8.43 0.64
CA LYS A 58 5.06 8.95 0.46
C LYS A 58 5.31 9.45 -0.95
N ILE A 59 4.85 8.70 -1.94
CA ILE A 59 4.96 9.11 -3.34
C ILE A 59 4.19 10.41 -3.57
N TYR A 60 2.96 10.49 -3.05
CA TYR A 60 2.13 11.67 -3.15
C TYR A 60 2.85 12.89 -2.57
N ASP A 61 3.38 12.77 -1.36
CA ASP A 61 4.07 13.86 -0.69
C ASP A 61 5.31 14.31 -1.45
N ARG A 62 6.07 13.38 -2.01
CA ARG A 62 7.27 13.70 -2.79
C ARG A 62 6.93 14.42 -4.09
N ILE A 63 5.90 13.95 -4.80
CA ILE A 63 5.47 14.59 -6.04
C ILE A 63 4.93 15.99 -5.77
N SER A 64 4.08 16.15 -4.76
CA SER A 64 3.50 17.44 -4.41
C SER A 64 4.53 18.42 -3.88
N GLY A 65 5.56 17.91 -3.18
CA GLY A 65 6.66 18.72 -2.65
C GLY A 65 7.78 18.99 -3.65
N GLY A 66 7.75 18.34 -4.82
CA GLY A 66 8.79 18.50 -5.83
C GLY A 66 10.12 17.85 -5.47
N SER A 67 10.13 16.92 -4.52
CA SER A 67 11.33 16.22 -4.08
C SER A 67 11.62 14.99 -4.93
N ASP A 68 12.89 14.58 -4.99
CA ASP A 68 13.27 13.34 -5.64
C ASP A 68 12.94 12.18 -4.69
N TRP A 69 12.03 11.33 -5.11
CA TRP A 69 11.52 10.22 -4.32
C TRP A 69 11.98 8.86 -4.83
N SER A 70 12.69 8.79 -5.95
CA SER A 70 13.01 7.51 -6.59
C SER A 70 13.87 6.61 -5.72
N ALA A 71 14.88 7.17 -5.04
CA ALA A 71 15.74 6.37 -4.16
C ALA A 71 14.96 5.79 -2.97
N GLU A 72 14.09 6.59 -2.35
CA GLU A 72 13.26 6.12 -1.25
C GLU A 72 12.28 5.04 -1.69
N LEU A 73 11.71 5.22 -2.88
CA LEU A 73 10.78 4.23 -3.42
C LEU A 73 11.50 2.91 -3.65
N ASP A 74 12.71 2.95 -4.20
CA ASP A 74 13.51 1.76 -4.44
C ASP A 74 13.80 1.01 -3.14
N GLU A 75 14.15 1.73 -2.07
CA GLU A 75 14.37 1.14 -0.76
C GLU A 75 13.10 0.48 -0.22
N MET A 76 11.98 1.15 -0.35
CA MET A 76 10.70 0.62 0.13
C MET A 76 10.30 -0.65 -0.60
N VAL A 77 10.52 -0.68 -1.92
CA VAL A 77 10.22 -1.86 -2.73
C VAL A 77 11.13 -3.02 -2.32
N ALA A 78 12.40 -2.73 -2.08
CA ALA A 78 13.37 -3.75 -1.65
C ALA A 78 12.98 -4.35 -0.28
N GLU A 79 12.59 -3.51 0.68
CA GLU A 79 12.14 -3.95 2.00
C GLU A 79 10.92 -4.86 1.87
N ARG A 80 9.96 -4.45 1.05
CA ARG A 80 8.75 -5.23 0.83
C ARG A 80 9.07 -6.61 0.24
N ARG A 81 9.98 -6.65 -0.71
CA ARG A 81 10.40 -7.90 -1.34
C ARG A 81 11.06 -8.83 -0.34
N GLN A 82 11.89 -8.29 0.55
CA GLN A 82 12.55 -9.09 1.58
C GLN A 82 11.54 -9.66 2.57
N GLU A 83 10.55 -8.88 2.97
CA GLU A 83 9.49 -9.33 3.85
C GLU A 83 8.70 -10.49 3.21
N ASP A 84 8.35 -10.36 1.96
CA ASP A 84 7.61 -11.39 1.24
C ASP A 84 8.41 -12.68 1.12
N LEU A 85 9.70 -12.58 0.82
CA LEU A 85 10.57 -13.74 0.75
C LEU A 85 10.71 -14.40 2.11
N GLY A 86 10.82 -13.61 3.17
CA GLY A 86 10.92 -14.10 4.53
C GLY A 86 9.70 -14.89 4.99
N LYS A 87 8.53 -14.54 4.48
CA LYS A 87 7.29 -15.24 4.82
C LYS A 87 7.21 -16.63 4.19
N PHE A 88 7.87 -16.84 3.06
CA PHE A 88 7.81 -18.10 2.33
C PHE A 88 9.04 -18.99 2.54
N PHE A 89 10.07 -18.46 3.13
CA PHE A 89 11.31 -19.17 3.41
C PHE A 89 11.65 -19.19 4.90
#